data_577671c7ffa04cf24e70586605200245
#
_entry.id   577671c7ffa04cf24e70586605200245
#
_cell.length_a   1.000
_cell.length_b   1.000
_cell.length_c   1.000
_cell.angle_alpha   90.00
_cell.angle_beta   90.00
_cell.angle_gamma   90.00
#
_symmetry.space_group_name_H-M   'P 1'
#
loop_
_entity.id
_entity.type
_entity.pdbx_description
1 polymer ?
#
loop_
_entity_poly.entity_id
_entity_poly.type
_entity_poly.pdbx_seq_one_letter_code
_entity_poly.pdbx_strand_id
1 'polypeptide(L)'
;MQAQKVYTTDNIPKVHLQNKMRYVCNPDGILSQAACDSIDRMLYALEQQTGIETVVAVVPSIGNDDCFDFAHRLLNEWGVGKKGKNNGLVILLVTDQRCIQFYTGYGLEGDLPDAICKRIQTRDMIPYLKDGNWDAGMVAGMRAVCGRLDGSMVNDTDDEEDISFFGILAAVIGFFVVAGGIGWMAARAASKCPNCGQHKLQRTSSKVVSRINGVKTEDVTYTCRNCGYKVVRRKQSYDENYRGGGGGGPVIFGGGGGFGGGGGGFSGGSFGGGMGGGGGAGSRF
;
A
#
# COMPACT_ATOMS: atom_id res chain seq x y z
N MET A 1 12.28 16.84 -38.36
CA MET A 1 11.75 16.64 -36.99
C MET A 1 10.65 17.68 -36.81
N GLN A 2 9.37 17.27 -36.80
CA GLN A 2 8.30 18.18 -36.42
C GLN A 2 8.43 18.43 -34.91
N ALA A 3 8.45 19.70 -34.51
CA ALA A 3 8.43 20.06 -33.09
C ALA A 3 7.13 19.50 -32.50
N GLN A 4 7.21 18.68 -31.46
CA GLN A 4 6.07 18.14 -30.76
C GLN A 4 5.29 19.30 -30.15
N LYS A 5 3.98 19.35 -30.41
CA LYS A 5 3.14 20.42 -29.91
C LYS A 5 2.98 20.29 -28.40
N VAL A 6 3.29 21.37 -27.69
CA VAL A 6 3.13 21.44 -26.24
C VAL A 6 1.76 22.03 -25.92
N TYR A 7 1.03 21.35 -25.03
CA TYR A 7 -0.29 21.75 -24.59
C TYR A 7 -0.21 22.44 -23.21
N THR A 8 -1.11 23.41 -23.03
CA THR A 8 -1.37 24.12 -21.78
C THR A 8 -2.85 24.03 -21.47
N THR A 9 -3.26 24.37 -20.26
CA THR A 9 -4.69 24.39 -19.88
C THR A 9 -5.55 25.30 -20.75
N ASP A 10 -4.93 26.36 -21.34
CA ASP A 10 -5.59 27.34 -22.18
C ASP A 10 -5.78 26.85 -23.64
N ASN A 11 -4.85 26.05 -24.16
CA ASN A 11 -4.84 25.68 -25.57
C ASN A 11 -5.41 24.27 -25.86
N ILE A 12 -5.73 23.48 -24.83
CA ILE A 12 -6.50 22.23 -24.99
C ILE A 12 -7.93 22.56 -25.36
N PRO A 13 -8.52 21.93 -26.40
CA PRO A 13 -9.89 22.19 -26.81
C PRO A 13 -10.90 21.82 -25.72
N LYS A 14 -11.74 22.76 -25.30
CA LYS A 14 -12.84 22.53 -24.36
C LYS A 14 -14.03 21.90 -25.08
N VAL A 15 -13.89 20.63 -25.47
CA VAL A 15 -14.86 19.92 -26.33
C VAL A 15 -16.25 19.81 -25.70
N HIS A 16 -16.34 19.65 -24.41
CA HIS A 16 -17.61 19.56 -23.69
C HIS A 16 -18.44 20.85 -23.75
N LEU A 17 -17.80 22.02 -23.79
CA LEU A 17 -18.50 23.31 -23.97
C LEU A 17 -19.08 23.47 -25.38
N GLN A 18 -18.52 22.79 -26.37
CA GLN A 18 -19.00 22.82 -27.76
C GLN A 18 -20.06 21.75 -27.98
N ASN A 19 -19.89 20.59 -27.37
CA ASN A 19 -20.83 19.47 -27.47
C ASN A 19 -20.88 18.72 -26.13
N LYS A 20 -22.02 18.78 -25.44
CA LYS A 20 -22.29 18.17 -24.15
C LYS A 20 -22.11 16.64 -24.09
N MET A 21 -22.07 15.98 -25.26
CA MET A 21 -21.83 14.54 -25.36
C MET A 21 -20.34 14.20 -25.58
N ARG A 22 -19.46 15.19 -25.57
CA ARG A 22 -18.01 15.02 -25.77
C ARG A 22 -17.26 15.33 -24.49
N TYR A 23 -16.48 14.37 -24.02
CA TYR A 23 -15.67 14.44 -22.80
C TYR A 23 -14.18 14.29 -23.10
N VAL A 24 -13.84 13.67 -24.25
CA VAL A 24 -12.47 13.34 -24.63
C VAL A 24 -11.86 14.44 -25.49
N CYS A 25 -10.87 15.15 -24.93
CA CYS A 25 -10.02 16.11 -25.62
C CYS A 25 -8.82 15.36 -26.21
N ASN A 26 -8.85 15.06 -27.50
CA ASN A 26 -7.83 14.28 -28.22
C ASN A 26 -7.39 15.05 -29.49
N PRO A 27 -6.72 16.21 -29.34
CA PRO A 27 -6.46 17.11 -30.46
C PRO A 27 -5.52 16.56 -31.53
N ASP A 28 -4.61 15.66 -31.15
CA ASP A 28 -3.62 15.07 -32.08
C ASP A 28 -3.98 13.64 -32.53
N GLY A 29 -5.19 13.17 -32.21
CA GLY A 29 -5.66 11.86 -32.65
C GLY A 29 -4.85 10.69 -32.09
N ILE A 30 -4.36 10.80 -30.84
CA ILE A 30 -3.64 9.72 -30.15
C ILE A 30 -4.54 8.51 -29.93
N LEU A 31 -5.80 8.78 -29.56
CA LEU A 31 -6.86 7.77 -29.52
C LEU A 31 -7.58 7.72 -30.85
N SER A 32 -8.02 6.53 -31.23
CA SER A 32 -8.93 6.36 -32.37
C SER A 32 -10.29 7.01 -32.08
N GLN A 33 -11.02 7.37 -33.15
CA GLN A 33 -12.37 7.92 -33.02
C GLN A 33 -13.33 6.93 -32.34
N ALA A 34 -13.17 5.63 -32.59
CA ALA A 34 -13.96 4.56 -31.95
C ALA A 34 -13.76 4.49 -30.45
N ALA A 35 -12.51 4.65 -29.98
CA ALA A 35 -12.18 4.71 -28.55
C ALA A 35 -12.78 5.97 -27.92
N CYS A 36 -12.60 7.14 -28.54
CA CYS A 36 -13.22 8.39 -28.08
C CYS A 36 -14.75 8.27 -27.96
N ASP A 37 -15.42 7.75 -28.98
CA ASP A 37 -16.90 7.59 -29.00
C ASP A 37 -17.36 6.58 -27.93
N SER A 38 -16.55 5.56 -27.62
CA SER A 38 -16.85 4.60 -26.56
C SER A 38 -16.76 5.26 -25.19
N ILE A 39 -15.69 6.02 -24.94
CA ILE A 39 -15.44 6.75 -23.68
C ILE A 39 -16.53 7.83 -23.49
N ASP A 40 -16.81 8.62 -24.52
CA ASP A 40 -17.82 9.66 -24.48
C ASP A 40 -19.21 9.11 -24.10
N ARG A 41 -19.62 7.96 -24.66
CA ARG A 41 -20.88 7.29 -24.32
C ARG A 41 -20.93 6.84 -22.85
N MET A 42 -19.83 6.26 -22.34
CA MET A 42 -19.76 5.83 -20.94
C MET A 42 -19.85 7.03 -19.99
N LEU A 43 -19.10 8.08 -20.27
CA LEU A 43 -19.09 9.29 -19.43
C LEU A 43 -20.40 10.07 -19.50
N TYR A 44 -21.04 10.12 -20.66
CA TYR A 44 -22.38 10.71 -20.81
C TYR A 44 -23.41 9.95 -19.95
N ALA A 45 -23.40 8.62 -19.99
CA ALA A 45 -24.30 7.81 -19.16
C ALA A 45 -24.03 8.03 -17.66
N LEU A 46 -22.75 8.07 -17.24
CA LEU A 46 -22.35 8.35 -15.88
C LEU A 46 -22.84 9.72 -15.40
N GLU A 47 -22.66 10.77 -16.21
CA GLU A 47 -23.10 12.10 -15.85
C GLU A 47 -24.63 12.19 -15.71
N GLN A 48 -25.39 11.52 -16.60
CA GLN A 48 -26.86 11.48 -16.50
C GLN A 48 -27.35 10.78 -15.22
N GLN A 49 -26.65 9.75 -14.76
CA GLN A 49 -27.02 8.97 -13.58
C GLN A 49 -26.58 9.63 -12.26
N THR A 50 -25.35 10.15 -12.22
CA THR A 50 -24.70 10.62 -10.98
C THR A 50 -24.53 12.13 -10.91
N GLY A 51 -24.55 12.79 -12.06
CA GLY A 51 -24.25 14.20 -12.21
C GLY A 51 -22.78 14.55 -12.05
N ILE A 52 -21.88 13.55 -12.09
CA ILE A 52 -20.41 13.72 -12.05
C ILE A 52 -19.97 14.33 -13.39
N GLU A 53 -19.17 15.39 -13.30
CA GLU A 53 -18.60 16.04 -14.48
C GLU A 53 -17.17 15.54 -14.70
N THR A 54 -16.88 15.03 -15.89
CA THR A 54 -15.58 14.44 -16.21
C THR A 54 -14.94 15.12 -17.43
N VAL A 55 -13.62 15.27 -17.39
CA VAL A 55 -12.80 15.67 -18.54
C VAL A 55 -11.69 14.64 -18.73
N VAL A 56 -11.56 14.15 -19.96
CA VAL A 56 -10.45 13.29 -20.37
C VAL A 56 -9.59 14.06 -21.36
N ALA A 57 -8.34 14.34 -20.97
CA ALA A 57 -7.37 15.03 -21.83
C ALA A 57 -6.27 14.03 -22.24
N VAL A 58 -6.09 13.88 -23.55
CA VAL A 58 -5.07 12.99 -24.13
C VAL A 58 -4.20 13.84 -25.05
N VAL A 59 -2.98 14.09 -24.63
CA VAL A 59 -2.05 15.00 -25.30
C VAL A 59 -0.65 14.39 -25.46
N PRO A 60 0.08 14.76 -26.52
CA PRO A 60 1.44 14.25 -26.72
C PRO A 60 2.43 14.81 -25.72
N SER A 61 2.30 16.08 -25.33
CA SER A 61 3.25 16.76 -24.42
C SER A 61 2.60 17.93 -23.69
N ILE A 62 3.00 18.10 -22.42
CA ILE A 62 2.71 19.27 -21.59
C ILE A 62 3.99 20.07 -21.28
N GLY A 63 5.06 19.82 -22.05
CA GLY A 63 6.37 20.45 -21.83
C GLY A 63 7.04 19.92 -20.55
N ASN A 64 7.50 20.85 -19.71
CA ASN A 64 8.17 20.54 -18.45
C ASN A 64 7.23 20.51 -17.24
N ASP A 65 5.92 20.65 -17.47
CA ASP A 65 4.94 20.62 -16.39
C ASP A 65 4.85 19.20 -15.75
N ASP A 66 4.52 19.17 -14.47
CA ASP A 66 4.17 17.93 -13.78
C ASP A 66 2.72 17.55 -14.09
N CYS A 67 2.48 16.24 -14.30
CA CYS A 67 1.15 15.73 -14.65
C CYS A 67 0.10 16.01 -13.58
N PHE A 68 0.48 15.95 -12.30
CA PHE A 68 -0.43 16.22 -11.19
C PHE A 68 -0.84 17.69 -11.17
N ASP A 69 0.15 18.58 -11.23
CA ASP A 69 -0.11 20.04 -11.23
C ASP A 69 -0.91 20.48 -12.46
N PHE A 70 -0.64 19.86 -13.60
CA PHE A 70 -1.41 20.11 -14.83
C PHE A 70 -2.86 19.67 -14.69
N ALA A 71 -3.12 18.46 -14.22
CA ALA A 71 -4.48 17.95 -14.02
C ALA A 71 -5.25 18.76 -12.96
N HIS A 72 -4.56 19.17 -11.88
CA HIS A 72 -5.10 20.06 -10.85
C HIS A 72 -5.53 21.43 -11.43
N ARG A 73 -4.66 22.06 -12.21
CA ARG A 73 -5.01 23.33 -12.88
C ARG A 73 -6.17 23.13 -13.86
N LEU A 74 -6.15 22.06 -14.63
CA LEU A 74 -7.21 21.76 -15.59
C LEU A 74 -8.58 21.66 -14.90
N LEU A 75 -8.67 20.95 -13.76
CA LEU A 75 -9.89 20.85 -12.98
C LEU A 75 -10.37 22.23 -12.50
N ASN A 76 -9.48 23.03 -11.90
CA ASN A 76 -9.84 24.30 -11.29
C ASN A 76 -10.13 25.42 -12.31
N GLU A 77 -9.30 25.55 -13.36
CA GLU A 77 -9.44 26.61 -14.38
C GLU A 77 -10.64 26.35 -15.29
N TRP A 78 -10.94 25.09 -15.56
CA TRP A 78 -12.12 24.75 -16.34
C TRP A 78 -13.39 24.66 -15.47
N GLY A 79 -13.23 24.64 -14.15
CA GLY A 79 -14.33 24.53 -13.21
C GLY A 79 -15.08 23.20 -13.31
N VAL A 80 -14.33 22.10 -13.53
CA VAL A 80 -14.90 20.77 -13.67
C VAL A 80 -15.53 20.33 -12.36
N GLY A 81 -16.82 19.97 -12.42
CA GLY A 81 -17.60 19.60 -11.24
C GLY A 81 -18.57 20.69 -10.80
N LYS A 82 -19.69 20.27 -10.22
CA LYS A 82 -20.78 21.17 -9.78
C LYS A 82 -20.39 21.90 -8.51
N LYS A 83 -20.58 23.22 -8.50
CA LYS A 83 -20.37 24.05 -7.33
C LYS A 83 -21.13 23.51 -6.12
N GLY A 84 -20.42 23.33 -5.00
CA GLY A 84 -20.96 22.80 -3.74
C GLY A 84 -21.02 21.26 -3.68
N LYS A 85 -20.97 20.55 -4.83
CA LYS A 85 -20.81 19.08 -4.83
C LYS A 85 -19.37 18.66 -4.99
N ASN A 86 -18.53 19.47 -5.63
CA ASN A 86 -17.12 19.20 -5.90
C ASN A 86 -16.89 17.82 -6.54
N ASN A 87 -17.78 17.43 -7.44
CA ASN A 87 -17.86 16.12 -8.08
C ASN A 87 -17.23 16.11 -9.48
N GLY A 88 -16.12 16.80 -9.62
CA GLY A 88 -15.34 16.84 -10.85
C GLY A 88 -14.30 15.73 -10.92
N LEU A 89 -14.03 15.22 -12.10
CA LEU A 89 -12.97 14.24 -12.38
C LEU A 89 -12.18 14.69 -13.62
N VAL A 90 -10.86 14.77 -13.48
CA VAL A 90 -9.96 14.97 -14.61
C VAL A 90 -9.08 13.75 -14.78
N ILE A 91 -9.01 13.26 -16.01
CA ILE A 91 -8.15 12.16 -16.42
C ILE A 91 -7.22 12.67 -17.51
N LEU A 92 -5.93 12.67 -17.23
CA LEU A 92 -4.90 13.19 -18.14
C LEU A 92 -3.96 12.07 -18.56
N LEU A 93 -3.84 11.86 -19.86
CA LEU A 93 -2.80 11.00 -20.46
C LEU A 93 -1.81 11.89 -21.22
N VAL A 94 -0.54 11.81 -20.87
CA VAL A 94 0.57 12.50 -21.53
C VAL A 94 1.55 11.46 -22.06
N THR A 95 1.67 11.38 -23.40
CA THR A 95 2.38 10.24 -24.01
C THR A 95 3.89 10.38 -23.99
N ASP A 96 4.48 11.58 -24.06
CA ASP A 96 5.92 11.80 -23.97
C ASP A 96 6.48 11.53 -22.58
N GLN A 97 5.74 11.92 -21.54
CA GLN A 97 6.10 11.66 -20.15
C GLN A 97 5.65 10.26 -19.67
N ARG A 98 4.93 9.52 -20.53
CA ARG A 98 4.32 8.22 -20.19
C ARG A 98 3.57 8.28 -18.85
N CYS A 99 2.72 9.28 -18.72
CA CYS A 99 2.03 9.60 -17.49
C CYS A 99 0.51 9.46 -17.68
N ILE A 100 -0.14 8.78 -16.77
CA ILE A 100 -1.58 8.80 -16.57
C ILE A 100 -1.88 9.38 -15.20
N GLN A 101 -2.68 10.44 -15.15
CA GLN A 101 -3.04 11.15 -13.93
C GLN A 101 -4.56 11.23 -13.78
N PHE A 102 -5.07 10.82 -12.64
CA PHE A 102 -6.45 11.07 -12.21
C PHE A 102 -6.43 12.19 -11.17
N TYR A 103 -7.33 13.13 -11.29
CA TYR A 103 -7.51 14.18 -10.30
C TYR A 103 -8.99 14.29 -9.94
N THR A 104 -9.34 14.05 -8.69
CA THR A 104 -10.72 13.99 -8.19
C THR A 104 -11.03 15.21 -7.34
N GLY A 105 -12.25 15.74 -7.47
CA GLY A 105 -12.79 16.72 -6.54
C GLY A 105 -13.20 16.05 -5.22
N TYR A 106 -13.28 16.82 -4.15
CA TYR A 106 -13.62 16.33 -2.79
C TYR A 106 -14.89 15.47 -2.72
N GLY A 107 -15.88 15.77 -3.55
CA GLY A 107 -17.14 15.02 -3.58
C GLY A 107 -17.01 13.60 -4.12
N LEU A 108 -15.85 13.23 -4.68
CA LEU A 108 -15.59 11.90 -5.23
C LEU A 108 -14.63 11.08 -4.36
N GLU A 109 -14.04 11.65 -3.31
CA GLU A 109 -13.05 10.95 -2.49
C GLU A 109 -13.62 9.70 -1.79
N GLY A 110 -14.94 9.71 -1.48
CA GLY A 110 -15.61 8.54 -0.91
C GLY A 110 -15.77 7.38 -1.88
N ASP A 111 -16.08 7.69 -3.14
CA ASP A 111 -16.39 6.70 -4.17
C ASP A 111 -15.14 6.32 -4.98
N LEU A 112 -14.25 7.28 -5.22
CA LEU A 112 -13.04 7.14 -6.03
C LEU A 112 -11.80 7.71 -5.30
N PRO A 113 -11.41 7.14 -4.15
CA PRO A 113 -10.20 7.55 -3.43
C PRO A 113 -8.93 7.22 -4.22
N ASP A 114 -7.82 7.87 -3.87
CA ASP A 114 -6.51 7.74 -4.53
C ASP A 114 -6.05 6.28 -4.69
N ALA A 115 -6.29 5.45 -3.67
CA ALA A 115 -5.93 4.04 -3.71
C ALA A 115 -6.68 3.28 -4.82
N ILE A 116 -7.97 3.57 -5.01
CA ILE A 116 -8.79 2.99 -6.09
C ILE A 116 -8.36 3.54 -7.45
N CYS A 117 -8.11 4.85 -7.55
CA CYS A 117 -7.54 5.45 -8.76
C CYS A 117 -6.24 4.76 -9.16
N LYS A 118 -5.32 4.56 -8.21
CA LYS A 118 -4.04 3.89 -8.43
C LYS A 118 -4.21 2.44 -8.85
N ARG A 119 -5.16 1.72 -8.24
CA ARG A 119 -5.48 0.33 -8.59
C ARG A 119 -6.00 0.23 -10.03
N ILE A 120 -6.96 1.06 -10.43
CA ILE A 120 -7.48 1.12 -11.80
C ILE A 120 -6.34 1.39 -12.79
N GLN A 121 -5.51 2.38 -12.52
CA GLN A 121 -4.35 2.67 -13.38
C GLN A 121 -3.44 1.45 -13.52
N THR A 122 -3.07 0.81 -12.42
CA THR A 122 -2.08 -0.27 -12.41
C THR A 122 -2.63 -1.56 -13.02
N ARG A 123 -3.89 -1.93 -12.72
CA ARG A 123 -4.50 -3.18 -13.16
C ARG A 123 -5.09 -3.08 -14.56
N ASP A 124 -5.81 -1.99 -14.83
CA ASP A 124 -6.68 -1.92 -16.00
C ASP A 124 -6.11 -1.07 -17.14
N MET A 125 -5.17 -0.15 -16.86
CA MET A 125 -4.63 0.77 -17.88
C MET A 125 -3.17 0.48 -18.25
N ILE A 126 -2.28 0.45 -17.27
CA ILE A 126 -0.83 0.38 -17.48
C ILE A 126 -0.38 -0.83 -18.32
N PRO A 127 -0.95 -2.03 -18.21
CA PRO A 127 -0.56 -3.14 -19.09
C PRO A 127 -0.66 -2.80 -20.57
N TYR A 128 -1.74 -2.13 -20.97
CA TYR A 128 -1.95 -1.67 -22.35
C TYR A 128 -1.12 -0.45 -22.73
N LEU A 129 -1.04 0.53 -21.79
CA LEU A 129 -0.32 1.79 -22.04
C LEU A 129 1.19 1.57 -22.19
N LYS A 130 1.77 0.60 -21.50
CA LYS A 130 3.18 0.21 -21.67
C LYS A 130 3.50 -0.25 -23.08
N ASP A 131 2.58 -0.95 -23.69
CA ASP A 131 2.71 -1.46 -25.05
C ASP A 131 2.32 -0.43 -26.13
N GLY A 132 1.98 0.80 -25.72
CA GLY A 132 1.53 1.86 -26.62
C GLY A 132 0.11 1.66 -27.15
N ASN A 133 -0.66 0.72 -26.57
CA ASN A 133 -2.06 0.50 -26.93
C ASN A 133 -2.95 1.48 -26.13
N TRP A 134 -2.93 2.75 -26.57
CA TRP A 134 -3.61 3.85 -25.91
C TRP A 134 -5.12 3.64 -25.84
N ASP A 135 -5.72 3.15 -26.93
CA ASP A 135 -7.15 2.89 -27.03
C ASP A 135 -7.63 1.90 -25.98
N ALA A 136 -7.01 0.72 -25.95
CA ALA A 136 -7.39 -0.33 -25.00
C ALA A 136 -7.21 0.12 -23.56
N GLY A 137 -6.06 0.77 -23.24
CA GLY A 137 -5.78 1.25 -21.91
C GLY A 137 -6.79 2.30 -21.42
N MET A 138 -7.12 3.28 -22.28
CA MET A 138 -8.05 4.32 -21.90
C MET A 138 -9.49 3.79 -21.79
N VAL A 139 -9.93 2.95 -22.72
CA VAL A 139 -11.28 2.37 -22.67
C VAL A 139 -11.46 1.44 -21.47
N ALA A 140 -10.45 0.60 -21.15
CA ALA A 140 -10.50 -0.28 -19.98
C ALA A 140 -10.55 0.53 -18.68
N GLY A 141 -9.68 1.55 -18.55
CA GLY A 141 -9.68 2.44 -17.39
C GLY A 141 -10.99 3.18 -17.20
N MET A 142 -11.56 3.74 -18.29
CA MET A 142 -12.85 4.44 -18.20
C MET A 142 -14.00 3.51 -17.83
N ARG A 143 -13.98 2.27 -18.31
CA ARG A 143 -14.98 1.27 -17.90
C ARG A 143 -14.88 0.99 -16.39
N ALA A 144 -13.68 0.83 -15.87
CA ALA A 144 -13.45 0.59 -14.43
C ALA A 144 -13.88 1.81 -13.59
N VAL A 145 -13.55 3.03 -14.04
CA VAL A 145 -13.98 4.28 -13.37
C VAL A 145 -15.50 4.40 -13.35
N CYS A 146 -16.16 4.22 -14.49
CA CYS A 146 -17.61 4.31 -14.57
C CYS A 146 -18.29 3.25 -13.71
N GLY A 147 -17.85 2.00 -13.81
CA GLY A 147 -18.39 0.91 -12.99
C GLY A 147 -18.25 1.12 -11.50
N ARG A 148 -17.17 1.81 -11.08
CA ARG A 148 -16.99 2.18 -9.67
C ARG A 148 -17.94 3.30 -9.25
N LEU A 149 -18.11 4.31 -10.08
CA LEU A 149 -18.90 5.52 -9.78
C LEU A 149 -20.41 5.33 -9.95
N ASP A 150 -20.85 4.42 -10.83
CA ASP A 150 -22.28 4.07 -10.99
C ASP A 150 -22.75 2.94 -10.06
N GLY A 151 -21.82 2.38 -9.28
CA GLY A 151 -22.09 1.31 -8.33
C GLY A 151 -22.24 -0.07 -8.96
N SER A 152 -22.01 -0.24 -10.25
CA SER A 152 -22.15 -1.54 -10.94
C SER A 152 -21.00 -2.50 -10.57
N MET A 153 -19.87 -1.98 -10.11
CA MET A 153 -18.68 -2.74 -9.66
C MET A 153 -18.53 -2.83 -8.13
N VAL A 154 -19.59 -2.69 -7.36
CA VAL A 154 -19.56 -2.76 -5.88
C VAL A 154 -19.11 -4.13 -5.35
N ASN A 155 -19.02 -5.16 -6.21
CA ASN A 155 -18.67 -6.53 -5.85
C ASN A 155 -17.33 -7.03 -6.41
N ASP A 156 -16.47 -6.17 -6.95
CA ASP A 156 -15.06 -6.52 -7.04
C ASP A 156 -14.45 -6.42 -5.62
N THR A 157 -14.89 -7.34 -4.78
CA THR A 157 -14.14 -7.73 -3.59
C THR A 157 -12.76 -8.09 -4.08
N ASP A 158 -11.82 -7.33 -3.58
CA ASP A 158 -10.40 -7.52 -3.67
C ASP A 158 -10.02 -8.99 -3.85
N ASP A 159 -9.67 -9.40 -5.07
CA ASP A 159 -8.72 -10.47 -5.33
C ASP A 159 -7.28 -9.92 -5.07
N GLU A 160 -7.08 -9.11 -4.05
CA GLU A 160 -5.89 -9.26 -3.27
C GLU A 160 -6.05 -10.65 -2.66
N GLU A 161 -5.05 -11.51 -2.82
CA GLU A 161 -4.90 -12.68 -1.98
C GLU A 161 -5.07 -12.18 -0.53
N ASP A 162 -6.32 -12.07 -0.08
CA ASP A 162 -6.63 -12.06 1.31
C ASP A 162 -6.05 -13.38 1.81
N ILE A 163 -4.79 -13.30 2.26
CA ILE A 163 -4.36 -14.23 3.29
C ILE A 163 -5.39 -13.96 4.38
N SER A 164 -6.46 -14.72 4.29
CA SER A 164 -7.67 -14.56 5.08
C SER A 164 -7.20 -14.35 6.50
N PHE A 165 -7.72 -13.35 7.20
CA PHE A 165 -7.44 -13.16 8.63
C PHE A 165 -7.48 -14.50 9.37
N PHE A 166 -8.36 -15.40 8.95
CA PHE A 166 -8.41 -16.79 9.40
C PHE A 166 -7.19 -17.62 8.96
N GLY A 167 -6.59 -17.36 7.81
CA GLY A 167 -5.37 -18.03 7.36
C GLY A 167 -4.16 -17.58 8.17
N ILE A 168 -4.02 -16.28 8.44
CA ILE A 168 -2.97 -15.74 9.33
C ILE A 168 -3.19 -16.26 10.75
N LEU A 169 -4.42 -16.23 11.26
CA LEU A 169 -4.76 -16.72 12.59
C LEU A 169 -4.47 -18.23 12.71
N ALA A 170 -4.84 -19.02 11.72
CA ALA A 170 -4.53 -20.46 11.68
C ALA A 170 -3.02 -20.74 11.62
N ALA A 171 -2.26 -19.97 10.82
CA ALA A 171 -0.80 -20.07 10.75
C ALA A 171 -0.14 -19.69 12.09
N VAL A 172 -0.60 -18.62 12.74
CA VAL A 172 -0.13 -18.20 14.06
C VAL A 172 -0.44 -19.25 15.12
N ILE A 173 -1.67 -19.76 15.17
CA ILE A 173 -2.05 -20.81 16.10
C ILE A 173 -1.23 -22.09 15.82
N GLY A 174 -1.09 -22.49 14.55
CA GLY A 174 -0.25 -23.62 14.14
C GLY A 174 1.21 -23.47 14.60
N PHE A 175 1.77 -22.27 14.44
CA PHE A 175 3.12 -21.97 14.92
C PHE A 175 3.25 -22.14 16.45
N PHE A 176 2.30 -21.60 17.23
CA PHE A 176 2.30 -21.74 18.68
C PHE A 176 2.10 -23.18 19.15
N VAL A 177 1.27 -23.96 18.46
CA VAL A 177 1.07 -25.38 18.76
C VAL A 177 2.34 -26.17 18.49
N VAL A 178 3.00 -25.94 17.36
CA VAL A 178 4.27 -26.61 17.01
C VAL A 178 5.38 -26.17 17.95
N ALA A 179 5.55 -24.86 18.17
CA ALA A 179 6.58 -24.32 19.08
C ALA A 179 6.36 -24.77 20.53
N GLY A 180 5.11 -24.73 20.99
CA GLY A 180 4.73 -25.21 22.33
C GLY A 180 4.93 -26.73 22.47
N GLY A 181 4.60 -27.50 21.45
CA GLY A 181 4.83 -28.95 21.41
C GLY A 181 6.33 -29.30 21.49
N ILE A 182 7.18 -28.62 20.72
CA ILE A 182 8.65 -28.81 20.78
C ILE A 182 9.18 -28.40 22.16
N GLY A 183 8.75 -27.26 22.70
CA GLY A 183 9.14 -26.80 24.03
C GLY A 183 8.73 -27.78 25.14
N TRP A 184 7.51 -28.30 25.07
CA TRP A 184 7.02 -29.30 26.02
C TRP A 184 7.80 -30.61 25.92
N MET A 185 8.08 -31.12 24.72
CA MET A 185 8.91 -32.33 24.53
C MET A 185 10.34 -32.13 25.06
N ALA A 186 10.94 -30.98 24.77
CA ALA A 186 12.30 -30.66 25.29
C ALA A 186 12.30 -30.55 26.82
N ALA A 187 11.32 -29.91 27.44
CA ALA A 187 11.20 -29.83 28.90
C ALA A 187 10.98 -31.20 29.55
N ARG A 188 10.16 -32.05 28.89
CA ARG A 188 9.91 -33.40 29.34
C ARG A 188 11.17 -34.27 29.23
N ALA A 189 11.93 -34.17 28.14
CA ALA A 189 13.21 -34.85 27.99
C ALA A 189 14.25 -34.37 29.01
N ALA A 190 14.30 -33.07 29.29
CA ALA A 190 15.21 -32.48 30.25
C ALA A 190 14.95 -32.90 31.71
N SER A 191 13.71 -33.24 32.07
CA SER A 191 13.29 -33.67 33.41
C SER A 191 13.48 -35.17 33.68
N LYS A 192 13.87 -35.96 32.68
CA LYS A 192 14.05 -37.40 32.80
C LYS A 192 15.31 -37.75 33.61
N CYS A 193 15.19 -38.56 34.65
CA CYS A 193 16.29 -39.04 35.43
C CYS A 193 17.06 -40.17 34.70
N PRO A 194 18.39 -40.06 34.52
CA PRO A 194 19.15 -41.11 33.82
C PRO A 194 19.21 -42.45 34.57
N ASN A 195 19.04 -42.43 35.88
CA ASN A 195 19.11 -43.64 36.71
C ASN A 195 17.77 -44.40 36.77
N CYS A 196 16.64 -43.74 37.04
CA CYS A 196 15.36 -44.41 37.26
C CYS A 196 14.33 -44.15 36.11
N GLY A 197 14.68 -43.37 35.07
CA GLY A 197 13.82 -43.08 33.93
C GLY A 197 12.62 -42.18 34.23
N GLN A 198 12.33 -41.83 35.46
CA GLN A 198 11.22 -40.98 35.87
C GLN A 198 11.48 -39.51 35.60
N HIS A 199 10.42 -38.77 35.24
CA HIS A 199 10.48 -37.29 34.99
C HIS A 199 10.36 -36.51 36.31
N LYS A 200 11.28 -36.70 37.23
CA LYS A 200 11.28 -36.12 38.60
C LYS A 200 12.59 -35.45 38.98
N LEU A 201 13.40 -35.04 37.97
CA LEU A 201 14.62 -34.24 38.24
C LEU A 201 14.22 -32.81 38.63
N GLN A 202 14.74 -32.33 39.75
CA GLN A 202 14.58 -30.95 40.22
C GLN A 202 15.92 -30.27 40.43
N ARG A 203 15.98 -28.96 40.11
CA ARG A 203 17.13 -28.13 40.39
C ARG A 203 17.27 -27.94 41.91
N THR A 204 18.40 -28.36 42.46
CA THR A 204 18.66 -28.27 43.92
C THR A 204 19.64 -27.16 44.25
N SER A 205 20.66 -26.94 43.42
CA SER A 205 21.62 -25.87 43.62
C SER A 205 22.26 -25.43 42.30
N SER A 206 22.85 -24.24 42.28
CA SER A 206 23.69 -23.77 41.18
C SER A 206 24.91 -23.08 41.70
N LYS A 207 26.08 -23.33 41.10
CA LYS A 207 27.34 -22.68 41.39
C LYS A 207 27.91 -22.04 40.13
N VAL A 208 28.24 -20.76 40.22
CA VAL A 208 28.90 -20.05 39.12
C VAL A 208 30.35 -20.54 39.05
N VAL A 209 30.75 -21.02 37.88
CA VAL A 209 32.11 -21.55 37.62
C VAL A 209 32.99 -20.50 36.98
N SER A 210 32.46 -19.76 36.01
CA SER A 210 33.18 -18.69 35.31
C SER A 210 32.26 -17.60 34.77
N ARG A 211 32.86 -16.39 34.61
CA ARG A 211 32.26 -15.25 33.91
C ARG A 211 33.30 -14.68 32.98
N ILE A 212 33.14 -14.90 31.69
CA ILE A 212 34.08 -14.46 30.66
C ILE A 212 33.28 -13.78 29.53
N ASN A 213 33.67 -12.56 29.17
CA ASN A 213 33.08 -11.79 28.06
C ASN A 213 31.53 -11.70 28.09
N GLY A 214 30.96 -11.49 29.28
CA GLY A 214 29.50 -11.38 29.43
C GLY A 214 28.78 -12.73 29.41
N VAL A 215 29.48 -13.84 29.34
CA VAL A 215 28.90 -15.17 29.43
C VAL A 215 29.16 -15.76 30.81
N LYS A 216 28.10 -16.06 31.55
CA LYS A 216 28.10 -16.71 32.83
C LYS A 216 27.93 -18.20 32.66
N THR A 217 28.90 -18.99 33.13
CA THR A 217 28.81 -20.45 33.14
C THR A 217 28.49 -20.93 34.54
N GLU A 218 27.41 -21.68 34.68
CA GLU A 218 26.97 -22.26 35.97
C GLU A 218 26.91 -23.78 35.90
N ASP A 219 27.39 -24.44 36.94
CA ASP A 219 27.13 -25.84 37.16
C ASP A 219 25.87 -25.98 38.03
N VAL A 220 24.80 -26.52 37.41
CA VAL A 220 23.49 -26.71 38.03
C VAL A 220 23.32 -28.14 38.42
N THR A 221 23.14 -28.37 39.72
CA THR A 221 22.88 -29.72 40.28
C THR A 221 21.39 -29.99 40.31
N TYR A 222 21.02 -31.10 39.71
CA TYR A 222 19.67 -31.63 39.74
C TYR A 222 19.63 -32.90 40.59
N THR A 223 18.62 -33.03 41.44
CA THR A 223 18.39 -34.23 42.26
C THR A 223 17.05 -34.85 41.88
N CYS A 224 17.01 -36.16 41.68
CA CYS A 224 15.75 -36.88 41.40
C CYS A 224 14.99 -37.10 42.71
N ARG A 225 13.73 -36.64 42.75
CA ARG A 225 12.84 -36.84 43.90
C ARG A 225 12.46 -38.28 44.13
N ASN A 226 12.64 -39.15 43.13
CA ASN A 226 12.25 -40.55 43.24
C ASN A 226 13.37 -41.44 43.75
N CYS A 227 14.59 -41.32 43.24
CA CYS A 227 15.72 -42.18 43.57
C CYS A 227 16.91 -41.49 44.22
N GLY A 228 16.83 -40.19 44.47
CA GLY A 228 17.91 -39.41 45.08
C GLY A 228 19.15 -39.18 44.19
N TYR A 229 19.14 -39.69 42.95
CA TYR A 229 20.28 -39.55 42.03
C TYR A 229 20.56 -38.08 41.73
N LYS A 230 21.85 -37.69 41.81
CA LYS A 230 22.32 -36.33 41.55
C LYS A 230 23.02 -36.27 40.20
N VAL A 231 22.68 -35.29 39.37
CA VAL A 231 23.36 -35.00 38.10
C VAL A 231 23.70 -33.52 38.01
N VAL A 232 24.94 -33.21 37.61
CA VAL A 232 25.39 -31.84 37.38
C VAL A 232 25.37 -31.57 35.90
N ARG A 233 24.71 -30.48 35.52
CA ARG A 233 24.66 -30.01 34.12
C ARG A 233 25.24 -28.62 34.05
N ARG A 234 26.14 -28.39 33.11
CA ARG A 234 26.72 -27.07 32.83
C ARG A 234 25.79 -26.27 31.96
N LYS A 235 25.44 -25.06 32.40
CA LYS A 235 24.60 -24.13 31.69
C LYS A 235 25.34 -22.82 31.46
N GLN A 236 25.23 -22.27 30.25
CA GLN A 236 25.72 -20.94 29.90
C GLN A 236 24.54 -20.00 29.75
N SER A 237 24.67 -18.80 30.30
CA SER A 237 23.70 -17.70 30.17
C SER A 237 24.45 -16.38 30.06
N TYR A 238 23.79 -15.38 29.44
CA TYR A 238 24.37 -14.02 29.49
C TYR A 238 24.25 -13.44 30.87
N ASP A 239 25.30 -12.70 31.30
CA ASP A 239 25.32 -12.03 32.59
C ASP A 239 24.63 -10.67 32.48
N GLU A 240 23.43 -10.53 33.07
CA GLU A 240 22.63 -9.30 33.05
C GLU A 240 23.36 -8.09 33.68
N ASN A 241 24.41 -8.32 34.46
CA ASN A 241 25.19 -7.26 35.10
C ASN A 241 26.49 -6.92 34.32
N TYR A 242 26.70 -7.49 33.13
CA TYR A 242 27.87 -7.20 32.32
C TYR A 242 27.76 -5.84 31.64
N ARG A 243 28.34 -4.80 32.20
CA ARG A 243 28.59 -3.50 31.58
C ARG A 243 29.91 -3.54 30.79
N GLY A 244 29.89 -4.19 29.64
CA GLY A 244 31.01 -4.16 28.71
C GLY A 244 30.89 -2.93 27.80
N GLY A 245 31.93 -2.13 27.72
CA GLY A 245 32.03 -1.02 26.78
C GLY A 245 32.10 -1.51 25.34
N GLY A 246 31.29 -0.95 24.49
CA GLY A 246 31.41 -0.75 23.06
C GLY A 246 31.69 -1.96 22.17
N GLY A 247 30.70 -2.39 21.39
CA GLY A 247 30.89 -3.19 20.18
C GLY A 247 29.79 -4.23 19.94
N GLY A 248 28.95 -3.97 19.00
CA GLY A 248 28.11 -4.83 18.19
C GLY A 248 27.82 -6.25 18.65
N GLY A 249 26.71 -6.46 19.37
CA GLY A 249 26.14 -7.78 19.60
C GLY A 249 24.94 -8.04 18.68
N PRO A 250 24.67 -9.30 18.30
CA PRO A 250 23.53 -9.63 17.45
C PRO A 250 22.22 -9.36 18.20
N VAL A 251 21.35 -8.57 17.59
CA VAL A 251 19.98 -8.30 18.05
C VAL A 251 19.16 -9.58 17.99
N ILE A 252 18.85 -10.15 19.13
CA ILE A 252 17.81 -11.17 19.23
C ILE A 252 16.50 -10.46 19.54
N PHE A 253 15.54 -10.60 18.67
CA PHE A 253 14.16 -10.12 18.81
C PHE A 253 13.53 -10.73 20.08
N GLY A 254 13.31 -9.91 21.06
CA GLY A 254 12.46 -10.19 22.22
C GLY A 254 11.55 -9.00 22.43
N GLY A 255 10.23 -9.22 22.26
CA GLY A 255 9.21 -8.20 22.24
C GLY A 255 9.00 -7.47 23.57
N GLY A 256 8.48 -6.26 23.47
CA GLY A 256 8.03 -5.46 24.61
C GLY A 256 7.87 -4.02 24.19
N GLY A 257 6.60 -3.55 24.13
CA GLY A 257 6.13 -2.31 23.58
C GLY A 257 6.69 -1.04 24.24
N GLY A 258 6.53 0.04 23.49
CA GLY A 258 6.78 1.39 23.92
C GLY A 258 6.49 2.36 22.79
N PHE A 259 5.23 2.81 22.66
CA PHE A 259 4.87 3.96 21.85
C PHE A 259 5.42 5.22 22.52
N GLY A 260 6.38 5.87 21.88
CA GLY A 260 6.87 7.17 22.23
C GLY A 260 6.75 8.08 21.02
N GLY A 261 5.77 8.99 21.03
CA GLY A 261 5.56 9.98 20.01
C GLY A 261 6.70 11.00 19.97
N GLY A 262 7.18 11.31 18.75
CA GLY A 262 8.05 12.42 18.45
C GLY A 262 7.50 13.14 17.22
N GLY A 263 6.76 14.23 17.44
CA GLY A 263 6.28 15.11 16.41
C GLY A 263 7.43 15.82 15.72
N GLY A 264 7.60 15.58 14.42
CA GLY A 264 8.36 16.42 13.51
C GLY A 264 7.37 17.23 12.71
N GLY A 265 7.19 18.52 13.09
CA GLY A 265 6.37 19.44 12.34
C GLY A 265 6.99 19.74 10.98
N PHE A 266 6.31 19.35 9.92
CA PHE A 266 6.50 19.94 8.61
C PHE A 266 5.63 21.19 8.54
N SER A 267 6.28 22.35 8.59
CA SER A 267 5.66 23.63 8.25
C SER A 267 5.48 23.68 6.73
N GLY A 268 4.39 23.11 6.23
CA GLY A 268 3.90 23.34 4.88
C GLY A 268 3.06 24.59 4.88
N GLY A 269 3.36 25.53 3.99
CA GLY A 269 2.65 26.79 3.82
C GLY A 269 1.15 26.57 3.60
N SER A 270 0.36 27.35 4.33
CA SER A 270 -1.06 27.52 4.18
C SER A 270 -1.38 28.07 2.80
N PHE A 271 -2.03 27.28 1.94
CA PHE A 271 -2.74 27.80 0.78
C PHE A 271 -4.15 28.19 1.21
N GLY A 272 -4.42 29.51 1.14
CA GLY A 272 -5.73 30.05 1.48
C GLY A 272 -6.73 29.75 0.37
N GLY A 273 -7.82 29.06 0.70
CA GLY A 273 -9.15 29.26 0.15
C GLY A 273 -9.36 29.08 -1.35
N GLY A 274 -9.05 27.95 -1.91
CA GLY A 274 -9.53 27.54 -3.23
C GLY A 274 -10.03 26.10 -3.15
N MET A 275 -11.17 25.78 -3.75
CA MET A 275 -11.92 24.50 -3.67
C MET A 275 -11.27 23.33 -4.43
N GLY A 276 -9.99 23.19 -4.38
CA GLY A 276 -9.23 22.14 -5.02
C GLY A 276 -8.32 21.40 -4.05
N GLY A 277 -8.86 20.72 -3.09
CA GLY A 277 -8.12 19.81 -2.22
C GLY A 277 -8.61 18.39 -2.43
N GLY A 278 -8.93 18.05 -3.68
CA GLY A 278 -9.20 16.68 -4.06
C GLY A 278 -7.91 15.88 -4.12
N GLY A 279 -7.99 14.61 -3.73
CA GLY A 279 -6.93 13.66 -3.95
C GLY A 279 -6.65 13.46 -5.44
N GLY A 280 -5.53 12.85 -5.75
CA GLY A 280 -5.19 12.49 -7.11
C GLY A 280 -4.18 11.37 -7.14
N ALA A 281 -4.33 10.45 -8.06
CA ALA A 281 -3.37 9.38 -8.26
C ALA A 281 -2.75 9.47 -9.65
N GLY A 282 -1.42 9.39 -9.71
CA GLY A 282 -0.66 9.35 -10.95
C GLY A 282 0.21 8.12 -11.05
N SER A 283 0.41 7.66 -12.28
CA SER A 283 1.33 6.59 -12.61
C SER A 283 2.15 6.96 -13.82
N ARG A 284 3.46 6.67 -13.76
CA ARG A 284 4.33 6.62 -14.92
C ARG A 284 4.56 5.16 -15.30
N PHE A 285 4.68 4.85 -16.59
CA PHE A 285 4.71 3.49 -17.12
C PHE A 285 5.73 3.31 -18.25
#